data_82748ef8d26288af48b7ea6a4ddb540f
#
_entry.id   82748ef8d26288af48b7ea6a4ddb540f
#
_cell.length_a   1.000
_cell.length_b   1.000
_cell.length_c   1.000
_cell.angle_alpha   90.00
_cell.angle_beta   90.00
_cell.angle_gamma   90.00
#
_symmetry.space_group_name_H-M   'P 1'
#
loop_
_entity.id
_entity.type
_entity.pdbx_description
1 polymer ?
#
loop_
_entity_poly.entity_id
_entity_poly.type
_entity_poly.pdbx_seq_one_letter_code
_entity_poly.pdbx_strand_id
1 'polypeptide(L)'
;MASLVSIRSLTKTYQRGPEKVEVLHGLDLDIEQGDFVALMGPSGSGKTTLLNLIGGLDSPSSGSIEVDGQRIDQLGGGQLSHWRSQNVGYVFQFYNLMPALSAQKNVELPLLLTKLGAAQRKRNAQIALQLVGLADRVSHKPTELSGGQQQRVAIARAIVSDPKLLICDEPTGDLDRQSAEDILGLLQTLNREHGKTIVMVTHDPKAAEYASHTLHLDKGSLVGRQAHAA
;
A
#
# COMPACT_ATOMS: atom_id res chain seq x y z
N MET A 1 11.80 -3.73 -18.41
CA MET A 1 10.84 -4.60 -17.66
C MET A 1 9.44 -4.10 -17.96
N ALA A 2 8.38 -4.87 -17.72
CA ALA A 2 7.02 -4.39 -17.99
C ALA A 2 6.57 -3.45 -16.85
N SER A 3 5.95 -2.31 -17.21
CA SER A 3 5.35 -1.40 -16.22
C SER A 3 4.17 -2.10 -15.53
N LEU A 4 4.17 -2.14 -14.20
CA LEU A 4 3.01 -2.61 -13.43
C LEU A 4 1.98 -1.49 -13.28
N VAL A 5 2.42 -0.26 -13.04
CA VAL A 5 1.56 0.91 -12.93
C VAL A 5 1.97 1.92 -13.99
N SER A 6 1.03 2.34 -14.82
CA SER A 6 1.24 3.36 -15.85
C SER A 6 0.19 4.46 -15.69
N ILE A 7 0.66 5.67 -15.47
CA ILE A 7 -0.16 6.87 -15.27
C ILE A 7 0.15 7.86 -16.39
N ARG A 8 -0.89 8.44 -17.00
CA ARG A 8 -0.76 9.42 -18.09
C ARG A 8 -1.67 10.62 -17.89
N SER A 9 -1.06 11.80 -17.86
CA SER A 9 -1.72 13.10 -17.73
C SER A 9 -2.73 13.16 -16.60
N LEU A 10 -2.40 12.54 -15.45
CA LEU A 10 -3.30 12.34 -14.32
C LEU A 10 -3.58 13.66 -13.61
N THR A 11 -4.85 14.04 -13.55
CA THR A 11 -5.30 15.21 -12.81
C THR A 11 -6.32 14.81 -11.76
N LYS A 12 -6.21 15.39 -10.56
CA LYS A 12 -7.20 15.22 -9.51
C LYS A 12 -7.63 16.56 -8.94
N THR A 13 -8.93 16.82 -8.99
CA THR A 13 -9.58 18.00 -8.43
C THR A 13 -10.65 17.56 -7.44
N TYR A 14 -10.64 18.13 -6.25
CA TYR A 14 -11.71 17.98 -5.26
C TYR A 14 -12.62 19.20 -5.22
N GLN A 15 -13.89 18.98 -4.96
CA GLN A 15 -14.87 20.05 -4.70
C GLN A 15 -14.90 20.32 -3.20
N ARG A 16 -14.57 21.56 -2.79
CA ARG A 16 -14.65 22.01 -1.39
C ARG A 16 -15.64 23.16 -1.30
N GLY A 17 -16.91 22.85 -1.08
CA GLY A 17 -17.98 23.85 -1.18
C GLY A 17 -18.04 24.43 -2.62
N PRO A 18 -18.00 25.76 -2.80
CA PRO A 18 -17.98 26.39 -4.12
C PRO A 18 -16.61 26.32 -4.82
N GLU A 19 -15.54 26.04 -4.10
CA GLU A 19 -14.18 26.06 -4.61
C GLU A 19 -13.76 24.69 -5.18
N LYS A 20 -13.01 24.73 -6.30
CA LYS A 20 -12.32 23.56 -6.85
C LYS A 20 -10.86 23.64 -6.46
N VAL A 21 -10.37 22.59 -5.83
CA VAL A 21 -8.95 22.46 -5.44
C VAL A 21 -8.33 21.37 -6.28
N GLU A 22 -7.48 21.76 -7.22
CA GLU A 22 -6.69 20.82 -8.00
C GLU A 22 -5.47 20.37 -7.18
N VAL A 23 -5.33 19.06 -6.97
CA VAL A 23 -4.32 18.47 -6.10
C VAL A 23 -3.22 17.78 -6.90
N LEU A 24 -3.53 17.24 -8.10
CA LEU A 24 -2.56 16.66 -9.02
C LEU A 24 -2.74 17.29 -10.39
N HIS A 25 -1.61 17.63 -11.04
CA HIS A 25 -1.56 18.47 -12.24
C HIS A 25 -0.92 17.74 -13.43
N GLY A 26 -1.70 16.93 -14.17
CA GLY A 26 -1.23 16.29 -15.41
C GLY A 26 -0.02 15.38 -15.22
N LEU A 27 0.00 14.57 -14.14
CA LEU A 27 1.12 13.76 -13.73
C LEU A 27 1.29 12.53 -14.62
N ASP A 28 2.52 12.26 -15.06
CA ASP A 28 2.94 11.03 -15.75
C ASP A 28 3.88 10.24 -14.84
N LEU A 29 3.65 8.91 -14.73
CA LEU A 29 4.46 8.04 -13.89
C LEU A 29 4.40 6.60 -14.39
N ASP A 30 5.54 5.94 -14.43
CA ASP A 30 5.65 4.49 -14.60
C ASP A 30 6.35 3.87 -13.39
N ILE A 31 5.78 2.77 -12.87
CA ILE A 31 6.36 1.93 -11.82
C ILE A 31 6.50 0.52 -12.40
N GLU A 32 7.71 0.00 -12.42
CA GLU A 32 7.97 -1.32 -12.97
C GLU A 32 7.56 -2.43 -11.99
N GLN A 33 7.29 -3.61 -12.51
CA GLN A 33 7.02 -4.76 -11.66
C GLN A 33 8.26 -5.10 -10.83
N GLY A 34 8.08 -5.26 -9.52
CA GLY A 34 9.17 -5.50 -8.58
C GLY A 34 9.85 -4.24 -8.05
N ASP A 35 9.41 -3.05 -8.46
CA ASP A 35 9.92 -1.81 -7.87
C ASP A 35 9.48 -1.66 -6.40
N PHE A 36 10.37 -1.10 -5.59
CA PHE A 36 10.01 -0.51 -4.30
C PHE A 36 10.20 1.00 -4.38
N VAL A 37 9.12 1.74 -4.47
CA VAL A 37 9.12 3.19 -4.66
C VAL A 37 8.75 3.90 -3.36
N ALA A 38 9.58 4.84 -2.92
CA ALA A 38 9.23 5.80 -1.87
C ALA A 38 8.70 7.10 -2.51
N LEU A 39 7.55 7.57 -2.05
CA LEU A 39 6.95 8.83 -2.47
C LEU A 39 7.10 9.85 -1.34
N MET A 40 7.90 10.88 -1.56
CA MET A 40 8.22 11.93 -0.60
C MET A 40 7.72 13.30 -1.08
N GLY A 41 7.65 14.25 -0.15
CA GLY A 41 7.27 15.64 -0.43
C GLY A 41 6.61 16.30 0.78
N PRO A 42 6.42 17.63 0.75
CA PRO A 42 5.80 18.36 1.86
C PRO A 42 4.35 17.93 2.12
N SER A 43 3.83 18.25 3.30
CA SER A 43 2.41 18.03 3.61
C SER A 43 1.54 18.77 2.59
N GLY A 44 0.47 18.12 2.13
CA GLY A 44 -0.44 18.70 1.13
C GLY A 44 0.06 18.63 -0.31
N SER A 45 1.22 18.02 -0.61
CA SER A 45 1.72 17.91 -1.99
C SER A 45 0.95 16.92 -2.89
N GLY A 46 0.00 16.13 -2.33
CA GLY A 46 -0.81 15.19 -3.10
C GLY A 46 -0.40 13.71 -2.99
N LYS A 47 0.58 13.35 -2.12
CA LYS A 47 1.09 11.97 -1.98
C LYS A 47 0.01 10.93 -1.67
N THR A 48 -0.75 11.13 -0.60
CA THR A 48 -1.86 10.23 -0.22
C THR A 48 -2.94 10.19 -1.30
N THR A 49 -3.20 11.32 -1.99
CA THR A 49 -4.11 11.36 -3.14
C THR A 49 -3.62 10.46 -4.26
N LEU A 50 -2.34 10.59 -4.68
CA LEU A 50 -1.74 9.74 -5.70
C LEU A 50 -1.77 8.26 -5.29
N LEU A 51 -1.43 7.97 -4.04
CA LEU A 51 -1.47 6.62 -3.47
C LEU A 51 -2.89 6.01 -3.56
N ASN A 52 -3.92 6.79 -3.20
CA ASN A 52 -5.32 6.35 -3.25
C ASN A 52 -5.80 6.12 -4.68
N LEU A 53 -5.33 6.91 -5.65
CA LEU A 53 -5.65 6.74 -7.06
C LEU A 53 -5.01 5.47 -7.62
N ILE A 54 -3.71 5.24 -7.35
CA ILE A 54 -2.99 4.02 -7.77
C ILE A 54 -3.66 2.77 -7.17
N GLY A 55 -4.08 2.85 -5.92
CA GLY A 55 -4.73 1.75 -5.23
C GLY A 55 -6.22 1.58 -5.53
N GLY A 56 -6.83 2.46 -6.33
CA GLY A 56 -8.26 2.39 -6.66
C GLY A 56 -9.19 2.67 -5.48
N LEU A 57 -8.75 3.44 -4.49
CA LEU A 57 -9.62 3.99 -3.42
C LEU A 57 -10.33 5.26 -3.86
N ASP A 58 -9.76 5.96 -4.84
CA ASP A 58 -10.35 7.15 -5.45
C ASP A 58 -10.23 7.05 -6.97
N SER A 59 -10.91 7.93 -7.70
CA SER A 59 -10.88 8.00 -9.16
C SER A 59 -10.31 9.34 -9.63
N PRO A 60 -9.57 9.38 -10.76
CA PRO A 60 -9.03 10.62 -11.30
C PRO A 60 -10.14 11.54 -11.81
N SER A 61 -9.85 12.84 -11.89
CA SER A 61 -10.71 13.82 -12.56
C SER A 61 -10.50 13.80 -14.08
N SER A 62 -9.26 13.54 -14.52
CA SER A 62 -8.89 13.30 -15.92
C SER A 62 -7.57 12.54 -16.01
N GLY A 63 -7.20 12.12 -17.20
CA GLY A 63 -6.04 11.26 -17.44
C GLY A 63 -6.37 9.78 -17.30
N SER A 64 -5.35 8.95 -17.13
CA SER A 64 -5.53 7.50 -17.07
C SER A 64 -4.62 6.82 -16.09
N ILE A 65 -5.10 5.71 -15.51
CA ILE A 65 -4.34 4.83 -14.64
C ILE A 65 -4.54 3.41 -15.13
N GLU A 66 -3.43 2.77 -15.50
CA GLU A 66 -3.38 1.37 -15.85
C GLU A 66 -2.54 0.61 -14.83
N VAL A 67 -3.05 -0.50 -14.33
CA VAL A 67 -2.34 -1.38 -13.40
C VAL A 67 -2.43 -2.81 -13.92
N ASP A 68 -1.28 -3.45 -14.12
CA ASP A 68 -1.18 -4.80 -14.67
C ASP A 68 -1.96 -4.98 -16.00
N GLY A 69 -1.86 -3.99 -16.90
CA GLY A 69 -2.55 -3.99 -18.19
C GLY A 69 -4.04 -3.63 -18.13
N GLN A 70 -4.58 -3.31 -16.94
CA GLN A 70 -5.99 -2.96 -16.78
C GLN A 70 -6.18 -1.48 -16.47
N ARG A 71 -7.01 -0.79 -17.27
CA ARG A 71 -7.44 0.60 -17.08
C ARG A 71 -8.42 0.67 -15.90
N ILE A 72 -7.89 1.01 -14.70
CA ILE A 72 -8.69 1.05 -13.46
C ILE A 72 -9.56 2.32 -13.35
N ASP A 73 -9.17 3.39 -14.03
CA ASP A 73 -9.94 4.64 -14.12
C ASP A 73 -11.27 4.47 -14.86
N GLN A 74 -11.43 3.40 -15.64
CA GLN A 74 -12.67 3.09 -16.37
C GLN A 74 -13.59 2.12 -15.64
N LEU A 75 -13.16 1.57 -14.50
CA LEU A 75 -13.96 0.61 -13.73
C LEU A 75 -15.03 1.32 -12.91
N GLY A 76 -16.26 0.83 -12.98
CA GLY A 76 -17.34 1.25 -12.07
C GLY A 76 -17.08 0.78 -10.63
N GLY A 77 -17.71 1.43 -9.64
CA GLY A 77 -17.40 1.23 -8.22
C GLY A 77 -17.38 -0.24 -7.75
N GLY A 78 -18.33 -1.08 -8.19
CA GLY A 78 -18.34 -2.52 -7.86
C GLY A 78 -17.18 -3.28 -8.50
N GLN A 79 -16.87 -2.99 -9.77
CA GLN A 79 -15.75 -3.59 -10.49
C GLN A 79 -14.42 -3.16 -9.89
N LEU A 80 -14.27 -1.88 -9.55
CA LEU A 80 -13.07 -1.33 -8.92
C LEU A 80 -12.83 -1.95 -7.53
N SER A 81 -13.88 -2.13 -6.74
CA SER A 81 -13.79 -2.80 -5.43
C SER A 81 -13.37 -4.26 -5.56
N HIS A 82 -13.90 -4.97 -6.55
CA HIS A 82 -13.52 -6.35 -6.83
C HIS A 82 -12.06 -6.43 -7.30
N TRP A 83 -11.66 -5.58 -8.27
CA TRP A 83 -10.28 -5.48 -8.74
C TRP A 83 -9.30 -5.22 -7.59
N ARG A 84 -9.61 -4.23 -6.74
CA ARG A 84 -8.78 -3.87 -5.58
C ARG A 84 -8.57 -5.05 -4.64
N SER A 85 -9.62 -5.81 -4.34
CA SER A 85 -9.54 -6.96 -3.43
C SER A 85 -8.60 -8.06 -3.90
N GLN A 86 -8.32 -8.12 -5.19
CA GLN A 86 -7.44 -9.13 -5.81
C GLN A 86 -6.03 -8.64 -6.06
N ASN A 87 -5.85 -7.34 -6.32
CA ASN A 87 -4.61 -6.81 -6.87
C ASN A 87 -3.83 -5.92 -5.89
N VAL A 88 -4.48 -5.41 -4.83
CA VAL A 88 -3.87 -4.41 -3.94
C VAL A 88 -3.94 -4.83 -2.48
N GLY A 89 -2.79 -4.78 -1.81
CA GLY A 89 -2.70 -4.86 -0.36
C GLY A 89 -2.41 -3.48 0.24
N TYR A 90 -3.16 -3.11 1.29
CA TYR A 90 -3.00 -1.82 1.96
C TYR A 90 -2.38 -1.97 3.34
N VAL A 91 -1.36 -1.15 3.61
CA VAL A 91 -0.71 -0.96 4.92
C VAL A 91 -0.85 0.51 5.31
N PHE A 92 -1.49 0.79 6.44
CA PHE A 92 -1.77 2.13 6.94
C PHE A 92 -0.92 2.46 8.16
N GLN A 93 -0.73 3.73 8.45
CA GLN A 93 -0.01 4.22 9.62
C GLN A 93 -0.63 3.72 10.94
N PHE A 94 -1.95 3.80 11.09
CA PHE A 94 -2.68 3.38 12.30
C PHE A 94 -3.22 1.95 12.22
N TYR A 95 -2.55 1.05 11.52
CA TYR A 95 -2.81 -0.40 11.42
C TYR A 95 -4.22 -0.77 10.91
N ASN A 96 -5.26 -0.05 11.29
CA ASN A 96 -6.67 -0.27 10.96
C ASN A 96 -7.12 -1.72 11.21
N LEU A 97 -6.70 -2.29 12.36
CA LEU A 97 -7.13 -3.61 12.79
C LEU A 97 -8.49 -3.51 13.49
N MET A 98 -9.29 -4.54 13.30
CA MET A 98 -10.55 -4.69 14.01
C MET A 98 -10.26 -5.13 15.45
N PRO A 99 -10.51 -4.30 16.48
CA PRO A 99 -10.06 -4.57 17.86
C PRO A 99 -10.75 -5.78 18.51
N ALA A 100 -11.95 -6.12 18.06
CA ALA A 100 -12.69 -7.29 18.54
C ALA A 100 -12.18 -8.61 17.98
N LEU A 101 -11.39 -8.59 16.89
CA LEU A 101 -10.90 -9.78 16.21
C LEU A 101 -9.47 -10.11 16.62
N SER A 102 -9.13 -11.40 16.63
CA SER A 102 -7.73 -11.84 16.79
C SER A 102 -6.87 -11.47 15.59
N ALA A 103 -5.54 -11.56 15.72
CA ALA A 103 -4.60 -11.38 14.61
C ALA A 103 -4.98 -12.24 13.41
N GLN A 104 -5.21 -13.55 13.61
CA GLN A 104 -5.64 -14.45 12.54
C GLN A 104 -6.94 -13.99 11.89
N LYS A 105 -7.93 -13.57 12.67
CA LYS A 105 -9.23 -13.13 12.13
C LYS A 105 -9.11 -11.80 11.36
N ASN A 106 -8.26 -10.89 11.80
CA ASN A 106 -7.94 -9.67 11.04
C ASN A 106 -7.31 -10.01 9.69
N VAL A 107 -6.38 -10.95 9.65
CA VAL A 107 -5.73 -11.40 8.41
C VAL A 107 -6.69 -12.16 7.49
N GLU A 108 -7.67 -12.89 8.03
CA GLU A 108 -8.69 -13.59 7.24
C GLU A 108 -9.68 -12.65 6.52
N LEU A 109 -9.82 -11.37 6.94
CA LEU A 109 -10.87 -10.45 6.42
C LEU A 109 -10.86 -10.33 4.88
N PRO A 110 -9.74 -10.07 4.20
CA PRO A 110 -9.74 -9.97 2.73
C PRO A 110 -10.18 -11.27 2.05
N LEU A 111 -9.88 -12.40 2.65
CA LEU A 111 -10.21 -13.72 2.10
C LEU A 111 -11.71 -14.05 2.16
N LEU A 112 -12.51 -13.29 2.92
CA LEU A 112 -13.96 -13.44 2.95
C LEU A 112 -14.59 -13.06 1.60
N LEU A 113 -13.90 -12.26 0.79
CA LEU A 113 -14.34 -11.87 -0.56
C LEU A 113 -13.97 -12.90 -1.63
N THR A 114 -13.28 -13.98 -1.25
CA THR A 114 -12.84 -15.05 -2.15
C THR A 114 -13.79 -16.26 -2.07
N LYS A 115 -13.63 -17.20 -3.01
CA LYS A 115 -14.35 -18.49 -2.99
C LYS A 115 -13.72 -19.53 -2.05
N LEU A 116 -12.71 -19.17 -1.26
CA LEU A 116 -12.01 -20.10 -0.35
C LEU A 116 -12.92 -20.57 0.79
N GLY A 117 -12.87 -21.84 1.12
CA GLY A 117 -13.52 -22.41 2.30
C GLY A 117 -12.87 -21.94 3.61
N ALA A 118 -13.58 -22.04 4.73
CA ALA A 118 -13.11 -21.54 6.04
C ALA A 118 -11.75 -22.16 6.45
N ALA A 119 -11.56 -23.46 6.24
CA ALA A 119 -10.29 -24.13 6.56
C ALA A 119 -9.11 -23.59 5.74
N GLN A 120 -9.33 -23.28 4.47
CA GLN A 120 -8.30 -22.72 3.59
C GLN A 120 -7.97 -21.28 3.97
N ARG A 121 -8.99 -20.43 4.24
CA ARG A 121 -8.78 -19.05 4.73
C ARG A 121 -7.95 -19.03 6.01
N LYS A 122 -8.29 -19.91 6.97
CA LYS A 122 -7.55 -20.07 8.23
C LYS A 122 -6.09 -20.43 7.97
N ARG A 123 -5.82 -21.40 7.10
CA ARG A 123 -4.45 -21.84 6.74
C ARG A 123 -3.67 -20.70 6.09
N ASN A 124 -4.25 -20.00 5.12
CA ASN A 124 -3.59 -18.89 4.44
C ASN A 124 -3.25 -17.76 5.41
N ALA A 125 -4.16 -17.42 6.33
CA ALA A 125 -3.91 -16.41 7.36
C ALA A 125 -2.76 -16.82 8.31
N GLN A 126 -2.68 -18.09 8.67
CA GLN A 126 -1.58 -18.61 9.51
C GLN A 126 -0.23 -18.52 8.76
N ILE A 127 -0.19 -18.87 7.49
CA ILE A 127 1.01 -18.73 6.64
C ILE A 127 1.43 -17.27 6.57
N ALA A 128 0.50 -16.33 6.34
CA ALA A 128 0.79 -14.92 6.29
C ALA A 128 1.33 -14.39 7.63
N LEU A 129 0.77 -14.82 8.76
CA LEU A 129 1.27 -14.48 10.09
C LEU A 129 2.67 -15.07 10.36
N GLN A 130 2.94 -16.27 9.87
CA GLN A 130 4.28 -16.88 9.96
C GLN A 130 5.31 -16.09 9.16
N LEU A 131 4.98 -15.65 7.95
CA LEU A 131 5.86 -14.83 7.10
C LEU A 131 6.28 -13.51 7.78
N VAL A 132 5.39 -12.91 8.58
CA VAL A 132 5.70 -11.68 9.33
C VAL A 132 6.24 -11.95 10.73
N GLY A 133 6.56 -13.21 11.09
CA GLY A 133 7.16 -13.58 12.38
C GLY A 133 6.18 -13.58 13.57
N LEU A 134 4.88 -13.82 13.34
CA LEU A 134 3.83 -13.83 14.37
C LEU A 134 3.09 -15.16 14.47
N ALA A 135 3.76 -16.29 14.20
CA ALA A 135 3.17 -17.62 14.28
C ALA A 135 2.63 -17.96 15.69
N ASP A 136 3.23 -17.42 16.75
CA ASP A 136 2.87 -17.62 18.15
C ASP A 136 1.81 -16.61 18.66
N ARG A 137 1.39 -15.65 17.83
CA ARG A 137 0.45 -14.57 18.18
C ARG A 137 -0.90 -14.66 17.48
N VAL A 138 -1.21 -15.76 16.82
CA VAL A 138 -2.41 -15.95 15.99
C VAL A 138 -3.75 -15.67 16.70
N SER A 139 -3.81 -15.97 18.01
CA SER A 139 -5.02 -15.78 18.84
C SER A 139 -5.09 -14.43 19.55
N HIS A 140 -4.00 -13.64 19.57
CA HIS A 140 -3.96 -12.36 20.27
C HIS A 140 -4.83 -11.32 19.58
N LYS A 141 -5.48 -10.48 20.38
CA LYS A 141 -6.20 -9.28 19.89
C LYS A 141 -5.25 -8.09 19.74
N PRO A 142 -5.59 -7.07 18.96
CA PRO A 142 -4.75 -5.88 18.80
C PRO A 142 -4.30 -5.25 20.12
N THR A 143 -5.15 -5.20 21.13
CA THR A 143 -4.84 -4.66 22.48
C THR A 143 -3.79 -5.46 23.27
N GLU A 144 -3.49 -6.68 22.83
CA GLU A 144 -2.51 -7.59 23.45
C GLU A 144 -1.18 -7.59 22.67
N LEU A 145 -1.06 -6.75 21.63
CA LEU A 145 0.08 -6.66 20.72
C LEU A 145 0.76 -5.30 20.82
N SER A 146 2.09 -5.27 20.73
CA SER A 146 2.83 -4.00 20.57
C SER A 146 2.51 -3.32 19.24
N GLY A 147 2.82 -2.03 19.08
CA GLY A 147 2.62 -1.30 17.82
C GLY A 147 3.28 -1.98 16.61
N GLY A 148 4.54 -2.40 16.75
CA GLY A 148 5.25 -3.16 15.70
C GLY A 148 4.60 -4.50 15.37
N GLN A 149 4.07 -5.22 16.39
CA GLN A 149 3.31 -6.46 16.17
C GLN A 149 1.98 -6.19 15.47
N GLN A 150 1.26 -5.13 15.84
CA GLN A 150 0.02 -4.72 15.16
C GLN A 150 0.29 -4.38 13.69
N GLN A 151 1.39 -3.66 13.39
CA GLN A 151 1.78 -3.35 12.03
C GLN A 151 2.15 -4.61 11.22
N ARG A 152 2.84 -5.59 11.83
CA ARG A 152 3.08 -6.89 11.20
C ARG A 152 1.78 -7.64 10.90
N VAL A 153 0.77 -7.59 11.76
CA VAL A 153 -0.58 -8.14 11.47
C VAL A 153 -1.24 -7.40 10.30
N ALA A 154 -1.12 -6.06 10.23
CA ALA A 154 -1.64 -5.28 9.11
C ALA A 154 -0.94 -5.64 7.79
N ILE A 155 0.38 -5.86 7.80
CA ILE A 155 1.14 -6.34 6.65
C ILE A 155 0.69 -7.76 6.25
N ALA A 156 0.56 -8.68 7.22
CA ALA A 156 0.06 -10.02 6.94
C ALA A 156 -1.33 -10.00 6.28
N ARG A 157 -2.24 -9.12 6.77
CA ARG A 157 -3.54 -8.88 6.14
C ARG A 157 -3.42 -8.34 4.73
N ALA A 158 -2.46 -7.44 4.47
CA ALA A 158 -2.25 -6.87 3.16
C ALA A 158 -1.75 -7.91 2.13
N ILE A 159 -0.93 -8.88 2.56
CA ILE A 159 -0.32 -9.86 1.66
C ILE A 159 -1.11 -11.18 1.52
N VAL A 160 -2.12 -11.44 2.37
CA VAL A 160 -2.80 -12.74 2.48
C VAL A 160 -3.52 -13.17 1.20
N SER A 161 -3.97 -12.23 0.37
CA SER A 161 -4.56 -12.46 -0.95
C SER A 161 -3.55 -12.56 -2.08
N ASP A 162 -2.26 -12.50 -1.77
CA ASP A 162 -1.13 -12.53 -2.70
C ASP A 162 -1.17 -11.41 -3.78
N PRO A 163 -1.42 -10.14 -3.40
CA PRO A 163 -1.51 -9.06 -4.36
C PRO A 163 -0.16 -8.78 -5.03
N LYS A 164 -0.19 -8.23 -6.26
CA LYS A 164 1.01 -7.77 -6.96
C LYS A 164 1.52 -6.44 -6.45
N LEU A 165 0.62 -5.58 -5.96
CA LEU A 165 0.89 -4.21 -5.52
C LEU A 165 0.60 -4.03 -4.04
N LEU A 166 1.58 -3.55 -3.29
CA LEU A 166 1.43 -3.11 -1.91
C LEU A 166 1.47 -1.58 -1.85
N ILE A 167 0.45 -1.01 -1.23
CA ILE A 167 0.30 0.42 -0.98
C ILE A 167 0.54 0.67 0.51
N CYS A 168 1.57 1.43 0.85
CA CYS A 168 1.96 1.72 2.22
C CYS A 168 1.87 3.22 2.49
N ASP A 169 0.92 3.65 3.32
CA ASP A 169 0.78 5.05 3.71
C ASP A 169 1.37 5.25 5.09
N GLU A 170 2.58 5.80 5.15
CA GLU A 170 3.39 6.04 6.35
C GLU A 170 3.49 4.81 7.28
N PRO A 171 3.95 3.63 6.79
CA PRO A 171 3.84 2.36 7.51
C PRO A 171 4.63 2.29 8.82
N THR A 172 5.49 3.26 9.09
CA THR A 172 6.35 3.35 10.28
C THR A 172 6.10 4.59 11.12
N GLY A 173 5.14 5.45 10.73
CA GLY A 173 4.94 6.77 11.33
C GLY A 173 4.51 6.78 12.81
N ASP A 174 3.99 5.64 13.32
CA ASP A 174 3.54 5.48 14.72
C ASP A 174 4.39 4.46 15.50
N LEU A 175 5.62 4.18 15.03
CA LEU A 175 6.48 3.17 15.61
C LEU A 175 7.75 3.78 16.23
N ASP A 176 8.27 3.12 17.26
CA ASP A 176 9.63 3.37 17.73
C ASP A 176 10.66 2.98 16.65
N ARG A 177 11.88 3.51 16.81
CA ARG A 177 12.94 3.36 15.80
C ARG A 177 13.22 1.89 15.46
N GLN A 178 13.36 1.01 16.46
CA GLN A 178 13.69 -0.39 16.22
C GLN A 178 12.55 -1.10 15.49
N SER A 179 11.31 -0.89 15.93
CA SER A 179 10.14 -1.43 15.25
C SER A 179 10.00 -0.92 13.82
N ALA A 180 10.34 0.36 13.58
CA ALA A 180 10.33 0.94 12.23
C ALA A 180 11.35 0.27 11.31
N GLU A 181 12.60 0.11 11.75
CA GLU A 181 13.65 -0.59 11.00
C GLU A 181 13.25 -2.04 10.68
N ASP A 182 12.65 -2.76 11.64
CA ASP A 182 12.14 -4.12 11.45
C ASP A 182 11.01 -4.20 10.40
N ILE A 183 10.08 -3.23 10.40
CA ILE A 183 8.98 -3.17 9.42
C ILE A 183 9.52 -2.84 8.03
N LEU A 184 10.45 -1.91 7.90
CA LEU A 184 11.07 -1.57 6.62
C LEU A 184 11.87 -2.75 6.06
N GLY A 185 12.62 -3.47 6.89
CA GLY A 185 13.30 -4.70 6.51
C GLY A 185 12.33 -5.78 6.03
N LEU A 186 11.17 -5.94 6.69
CA LEU A 186 10.12 -6.86 6.25
C LEU A 186 9.56 -6.47 4.88
N LEU A 187 9.27 -5.18 4.64
CA LEU A 187 8.80 -4.69 3.33
C LEU A 187 9.86 -4.95 2.24
N GLN A 188 11.14 -4.74 2.55
CA GLN A 188 12.25 -5.02 1.64
C GLN A 188 12.36 -6.51 1.31
N THR A 189 12.17 -7.40 2.28
CA THR A 189 12.10 -8.86 2.07
C THR A 189 10.93 -9.22 1.14
N LEU A 190 9.74 -8.66 1.38
CA LEU A 190 8.57 -8.89 0.52
C LEU A 190 8.82 -8.42 -0.92
N ASN A 191 9.55 -7.33 -1.10
CA ASN A 191 9.94 -6.84 -2.43
C ASN A 191 10.98 -7.77 -3.08
N ARG A 192 12.13 -8.01 -2.44
CA ARG A 192 13.29 -8.70 -3.03
C ARG A 192 13.07 -10.21 -3.19
N GLU A 193 12.49 -10.87 -2.19
CA GLU A 193 12.35 -12.33 -2.16
C GLU A 193 11.01 -12.82 -2.70
N HIS A 194 9.96 -12.00 -2.54
CA HIS A 194 8.60 -12.35 -2.97
C HIS A 194 8.10 -11.55 -4.19
N GLY A 195 8.96 -10.71 -4.79
CA GLY A 195 8.68 -9.98 -6.03
C GLY A 195 7.51 -8.98 -5.94
N LYS A 196 7.18 -8.50 -4.73
CA LYS A 196 6.09 -7.54 -4.56
C LYS A 196 6.50 -6.15 -5.03
N THR A 197 5.64 -5.49 -5.80
CA THR A 197 5.81 -4.08 -6.11
C THR A 197 5.25 -3.26 -4.95
N ILE A 198 6.01 -2.30 -4.45
CA ILE A 198 5.65 -1.52 -3.26
C ILE A 198 5.68 -0.02 -3.59
N VAL A 199 4.60 0.69 -3.25
CA VAL A 199 4.56 2.16 -3.26
C VAL A 199 4.33 2.62 -1.84
N MET A 200 5.33 3.29 -1.27
CA MET A 200 5.34 3.75 0.13
C MET A 200 5.37 5.28 0.18
N VAL A 201 4.39 5.87 0.84
CA VAL A 201 4.47 7.28 1.26
C VAL A 201 5.23 7.34 2.57
N THR A 202 6.20 8.21 2.66
CA THR A 202 6.92 8.52 3.90
C THR A 202 7.41 9.97 3.90
N HIS A 203 7.55 10.55 5.08
CA HIS A 203 8.23 11.82 5.29
C HIS A 203 9.62 11.63 5.93
N ASP A 204 9.98 10.38 6.30
CA ASP A 204 11.29 10.05 6.87
C ASP A 204 12.27 9.66 5.73
N PRO A 205 13.37 10.44 5.54
CA PRO A 205 14.39 10.12 4.55
C PRO A 205 15.04 8.75 4.77
N LYS A 206 15.20 8.31 6.03
CA LYS A 206 15.77 7.00 6.34
C LYS A 206 14.87 5.86 5.90
N ALA A 207 13.55 6.01 6.06
CA ALA A 207 12.59 5.04 5.56
C ALA A 207 12.64 4.97 4.03
N ALA A 208 12.82 6.11 3.35
CA ALA A 208 12.93 6.16 1.90
C ALA A 208 14.16 5.43 1.34
N GLU A 209 15.26 5.35 2.10
CA GLU A 209 16.49 4.62 1.69
C GLU A 209 16.27 3.10 1.54
N TYR A 210 15.23 2.53 2.14
CA TYR A 210 14.87 1.12 1.95
C TYR A 210 14.23 0.83 0.59
N ALA A 211 13.73 1.87 -0.10
CA ALA A 211 13.17 1.74 -1.43
C ALA A 211 14.27 1.69 -2.51
N SER A 212 13.96 1.16 -3.69
CA SER A 212 14.87 1.17 -4.85
C SER A 212 15.10 2.59 -5.39
N HIS A 213 14.07 3.44 -5.27
CA HIS A 213 14.19 4.86 -5.60
C HIS A 213 13.11 5.70 -4.91
N THR A 214 13.40 6.99 -4.77
CA THR A 214 12.47 7.98 -4.23
C THR A 214 11.94 8.87 -5.35
N LEU A 215 10.64 9.11 -5.35
CA LEU A 215 9.96 10.11 -6.16
C LEU A 215 9.58 11.30 -5.27
N HIS A 216 9.89 12.50 -5.72
CA HIS A 216 9.53 13.71 -5.01
C HIS A 216 8.33 14.38 -5.65
N LEU A 217 7.28 14.55 -4.83
CA LEU A 217 6.05 15.25 -5.22
C LEU A 217 6.01 16.63 -4.55
N ASP A 218 5.88 17.68 -5.33
CA ASP A 218 5.65 19.03 -4.83
C ASP A 218 4.49 19.69 -5.57
N LYS A 219 3.56 20.26 -4.81
CA LYS A 219 2.38 20.96 -5.36
C LYS A 219 1.69 20.20 -6.51
N GLY A 220 1.47 18.91 -6.31
CA GLY A 220 0.74 18.07 -7.28
C GLY A 220 1.52 17.62 -8.52
N SER A 221 2.82 17.92 -8.60
CA SER A 221 3.68 17.53 -9.71
C SER A 221 4.89 16.74 -9.25
N LEU A 222 5.38 15.79 -10.06
CA LEU A 222 6.64 15.10 -9.82
C LEU A 222 7.81 16.03 -10.18
N VAL A 223 8.68 16.31 -9.19
CA VAL A 223 9.80 17.26 -9.34
C VAL A 223 11.16 16.58 -9.35
N GLY A 224 11.25 15.29 -9.03
CA GLY A 224 12.52 14.57 -9.03
C GLY A 224 12.37 13.07 -8.81
N ARG A 225 13.37 12.32 -9.29
CA ARG A 225 13.56 10.89 -9.03
C ARG A 225 15.00 10.68 -8.55
N GLN A 226 15.18 10.01 -7.42
CA GLN A 226 16.46 9.67 -6.84
C GLN A 226 16.57 8.15 -6.71
N ALA A 227 17.55 7.52 -7.37
CA ALA A 227 17.84 6.10 -7.20
C ALA A 227 18.63 5.87 -5.92
N HIS A 228 18.38 4.76 -5.22
CA HIS A 228 19.16 4.29 -4.10
C HIS A 228 20.03 3.11 -4.54
N ALA A 229 21.17 2.93 -3.88
CA ALA A 229 22.03 1.77 -4.12
C ALA A 229 21.29 0.48 -3.69
N ALA A 230 21.31 -0.53 -4.56
CA ALA A 230 20.67 -1.82 -4.34
C ALA A 230 21.35 -2.63 -3.22
#